data_994aa163d810106cbec276c18d7c1c1f
#
_entry.id   994aa163d810106cbec276c18d7c1c1f
#
_cell.length_a   1.000
_cell.length_b   1.000
_cell.length_c   1.000
_cell.angle_alpha   90.00
_cell.angle_beta   90.00
_cell.angle_gamma   90.00
#
_symmetry.space_group_name_H-M   'P 1'
#
loop_
_entity.id
_entity.type
_entity.pdbx_description
1 polymer ?
#
loop_
_entity_poly.entity_id
_entity_poly.type
_entity_poly.pdbx_seq_one_letter_code
_entity_poly.pdbx_strand_id
1 'polypeptide(L)'
;MPYIPADDRRHYDSALNLILNRLSERDFKPGDLTYILYAIAVRTMRALPGPPSYSQMSRVRASVQDAADELYRAEMAPYEDQKIRENGAV
;
A
#
# COMPACT_ATOMS: atom_id res chain seq x y z
N MET A 1 -5.17 -0.49 -10.28
CA MET A 1 -5.17 0.94 -9.88
C MET A 1 -5.63 1.06 -8.44
N PRO A 2 -4.90 1.77 -7.58
CA PRO A 2 -5.32 1.95 -6.19
C PRO A 2 -6.38 3.03 -5.99
N TYR A 3 -6.80 3.71 -7.06
CA TYR A 3 -7.71 4.84 -6.96
C TYR A 3 -9.16 4.39 -7.11
N ILE A 4 -9.88 4.41 -5.99
CA ILE A 4 -11.32 4.16 -5.95
C ILE A 4 -12.07 5.50 -5.84
N PRO A 5 -13.39 5.54 -6.14
CA PRO A 5 -14.17 6.77 -5.99
C PRO A 5 -14.05 7.39 -4.61
N ALA A 6 -14.14 8.73 -4.54
CA ALA A 6 -13.95 9.46 -3.29
C ALA A 6 -14.89 9.01 -2.18
N ASP A 7 -16.15 8.70 -2.50
CA ASP A 7 -17.11 8.24 -1.49
C ASP A 7 -16.72 6.87 -0.93
N ASP A 8 -16.17 5.99 -1.76
CA ASP A 8 -15.69 4.68 -1.31
C ASP A 8 -14.45 4.82 -0.42
N ARG A 9 -13.59 5.83 -0.68
CA ARG A 9 -12.41 6.10 0.16
C ARG A 9 -12.80 6.43 1.59
N ARG A 10 -13.88 7.20 1.79
CA ARG A 10 -14.36 7.59 3.13
C ARG A 10 -14.72 6.39 3.98
N HIS A 11 -15.13 5.29 3.36
CA HIS A 11 -15.43 4.04 4.06
C HIS A 11 -14.21 3.54 4.86
N TYR A 12 -13.00 3.86 4.41
CA TYR A 12 -11.76 3.36 5.02
C TYR A 12 -11.02 4.40 5.86
N ASP A 13 -11.41 5.67 5.81
CA ASP A 13 -10.63 6.76 6.42
C ASP A 13 -10.39 6.56 7.92
N SER A 14 -11.40 6.17 8.68
CA SER A 14 -11.26 5.98 10.12
C SER A 14 -10.31 4.82 10.45
N ALA A 15 -10.38 3.73 9.68
CA ALA A 15 -9.48 2.59 9.85
C ALA A 15 -8.03 2.97 9.51
N LEU A 16 -7.83 3.72 8.43
CA LEU A 16 -6.51 4.20 8.04
C LEU A 16 -5.92 5.13 9.09
N ASN A 17 -6.72 6.05 9.64
CA ASN A 17 -6.29 6.94 10.70
C ASN A 17 -5.87 6.17 11.96
N LEU A 18 -6.61 5.12 12.31
CA LEU A 18 -6.26 4.27 13.44
C LEU A 18 -4.92 3.56 13.21
N ILE A 19 -4.70 3.01 12.01
CA ILE A 19 -3.43 2.37 11.66
C ILE A 19 -2.28 3.38 11.75
N LEU A 20 -2.46 4.58 11.20
CA LEU A 20 -1.43 5.64 11.26
C LEU A 20 -1.10 6.01 12.71
N ASN A 21 -2.11 6.12 13.57
CA ASN A 21 -1.89 6.42 14.99
C ASN A 21 -1.09 5.31 15.67
N ARG A 22 -1.39 4.05 15.38
CA ARG A 22 -0.64 2.91 15.92
C ARG A 22 0.81 2.89 15.42
N LEU A 23 1.01 3.18 14.13
CA LEU A 23 2.36 3.28 13.57
C LEU A 23 3.17 4.39 14.25
N SER A 24 2.54 5.56 14.50
CA SER A 24 3.23 6.67 15.15
C SER A 24 3.65 6.35 16.59
N GLU A 25 2.86 5.56 17.31
CA GLU A 25 3.20 5.10 18.67
C GLU A 25 4.51 4.32 18.71
N ARG A 26 4.94 3.75 17.60
CA ARG A 26 6.16 2.98 17.46
C ARG A 26 7.18 3.63 16.52
N ASP A 27 7.10 4.94 16.34
CA ASP A 27 8.03 5.75 15.54
C ASP A 27 8.10 5.36 14.06
N PHE A 28 6.99 4.89 13.48
CA PHE A 28 6.86 4.56 12.05
C PHE A 28 7.94 3.59 11.55
N LYS A 29 8.19 2.53 12.28
CA LYS A 29 9.20 1.53 11.88
C LYS A 29 8.80 0.85 10.56
N PRO A 30 9.73 0.75 9.58
CA PRO A 30 9.41 0.12 8.28
C PRO A 30 8.92 -1.32 8.40
N GLY A 31 9.45 -2.08 9.35
CA GLY A 31 9.01 -3.46 9.60
C GLY A 31 7.56 -3.55 10.05
N ASP A 32 7.09 -2.56 10.81
CA ASP A 32 5.69 -2.52 11.25
C ASP A 32 4.76 -2.30 10.05
N LEU A 33 5.11 -1.41 9.14
CA LEU A 33 4.33 -1.19 7.92
C LEU A 33 4.30 -2.44 7.03
N THR A 34 5.44 -3.09 6.86
CA THR A 34 5.52 -4.33 6.09
C THR A 34 4.63 -5.41 6.70
N TYR A 35 4.64 -5.55 8.02
CA TYR A 35 3.77 -6.50 8.72
C TYR A 35 2.29 -6.19 8.47
N ILE A 36 1.89 -4.94 8.61
CA ILE A 36 0.50 -4.52 8.42
C ILE A 36 0.02 -4.85 7.01
N LEU A 37 0.82 -4.53 6.00
CA LEU A 37 0.48 -4.81 4.61
C LEU A 37 0.35 -6.31 4.36
N TYR A 38 1.28 -7.10 4.88
CA TYR A 38 1.23 -8.56 4.78
C TYR A 38 0.01 -9.12 5.49
N ALA A 39 -0.26 -8.66 6.71
CA ALA A 39 -1.39 -9.14 7.50
C ALA A 39 -2.73 -8.84 6.82
N ILE A 40 -2.90 -7.63 6.27
CA ILE A 40 -4.09 -7.28 5.52
C ILE A 40 -4.25 -8.19 4.30
N ALA A 41 -3.17 -8.40 3.55
CA ALA A 41 -3.19 -9.26 2.37
C ALA A 41 -3.60 -10.70 2.71
N VAL A 42 -2.99 -11.29 3.74
CA VAL A 42 -3.29 -12.67 4.16
C VAL A 42 -4.73 -12.79 4.66
N ARG A 43 -5.17 -11.87 5.50
CA ARG A 43 -6.54 -11.89 6.04
C ARG A 43 -7.58 -11.69 4.96
N THR A 44 -7.31 -10.81 3.99
CA THR A 44 -8.19 -10.62 2.83
C THR A 44 -8.30 -11.90 2.02
N MET A 45 -7.17 -12.54 1.72
CA MET A 45 -7.15 -13.80 0.99
C MET A 45 -7.98 -14.87 1.70
N ARG A 46 -7.84 -15.00 3.02
CA ARG A 46 -8.58 -15.99 3.83
C ARG A 46 -10.06 -15.66 3.95
N ALA A 47 -10.45 -14.40 3.80
CA ALA A 47 -11.84 -13.97 3.86
C ALA A 47 -12.58 -14.14 2.54
N LEU A 48 -11.88 -14.39 1.43
CA LEU A 48 -12.50 -14.59 0.13
C LEU A 48 -13.28 -15.92 0.12
N PRO A 49 -14.42 -15.98 -0.63
CA PRO A 49 -15.22 -17.20 -0.70
C PRO A 49 -14.46 -18.39 -1.30
N GLY A 50 -14.74 -19.57 -0.78
CA GLY A 50 -14.17 -20.83 -1.27
C GLY A 50 -12.78 -21.12 -0.72
N PRO A 51 -12.23 -22.29 -1.07
CA PRO A 51 -10.88 -22.66 -0.63
C PRO A 51 -9.85 -21.77 -1.28
N PRO A 52 -8.73 -21.49 -0.60
CA PRO A 52 -7.64 -20.70 -1.17
C PRO A 52 -7.15 -21.31 -2.49
N SER A 53 -7.00 -20.47 -3.51
CA SER A 53 -6.49 -20.87 -4.82
C SER A 53 -5.32 -19.99 -5.21
N TYR A 54 -4.48 -20.50 -6.10
CA TYR A 54 -3.37 -19.72 -6.64
C TYR A 54 -3.88 -18.44 -7.32
N SER A 55 -5.02 -18.52 -8.01
CA SER A 55 -5.64 -17.37 -8.66
C SER A 55 -6.00 -16.26 -7.65
N GLN A 56 -6.61 -16.64 -6.51
CA GLN A 56 -6.94 -15.68 -5.46
C GLN A 56 -5.68 -15.08 -4.82
N MET A 57 -4.68 -15.89 -4.56
CA MET A 57 -3.41 -15.44 -4.02
C MET A 57 -2.73 -14.45 -4.96
N SER A 58 -2.74 -14.75 -6.27
CA SER A 58 -2.16 -13.86 -7.28
C SER A 58 -2.89 -12.52 -7.35
N ARG A 59 -4.20 -12.50 -7.23
CA ARG A 59 -4.98 -11.26 -7.21
C ARG A 59 -4.64 -10.37 -6.02
N VAL A 60 -4.53 -10.98 -4.84
CA VAL A 60 -4.17 -10.24 -3.62
C VAL A 60 -2.75 -9.70 -3.73
N ARG A 61 -1.81 -10.53 -4.18
CA ARG A 61 -0.43 -10.10 -4.39
C ARG A 61 -0.34 -8.97 -5.41
N ALA A 62 -1.07 -9.06 -6.51
CA ALA A 62 -1.10 -8.02 -7.54
C ALA A 62 -1.60 -6.69 -6.98
N SER A 63 -2.60 -6.71 -6.10
CA SER A 63 -3.13 -5.50 -5.46
C SER A 63 -2.05 -4.81 -4.60
N VAL A 64 -1.28 -5.58 -3.85
CA VAL A 64 -0.17 -5.06 -3.04
C VAL A 64 0.92 -4.48 -3.95
N GLN A 65 1.27 -5.19 -5.03
CA GLN A 65 2.27 -4.73 -5.99
C GLN A 65 1.83 -3.46 -6.70
N ASP A 66 0.57 -3.37 -7.10
CA ASP A 66 0.02 -2.17 -7.76
C ASP A 66 0.11 -0.95 -6.82
N ALA A 67 -0.14 -1.13 -5.53
CA ALA A 67 0.01 -0.05 -4.57
C ALA A 67 1.46 0.42 -4.47
N ALA A 68 2.41 -0.51 -4.43
CA ALA A 68 3.83 -0.19 -4.40
C ALA A 68 4.28 0.52 -5.69
N ASP A 69 3.81 0.05 -6.84
CA ASP A 69 4.13 0.66 -8.15
C ASP A 69 3.58 2.09 -8.23
N GLU A 70 2.37 2.33 -7.73
CA GLU A 70 1.79 3.67 -7.73
C GLU A 70 2.52 4.62 -6.78
N LEU A 71 2.97 4.12 -5.62
CA LEU A 71 3.81 4.91 -4.72
C LEU A 71 5.08 5.38 -5.43
N TYR A 72 5.72 4.50 -6.18
CA TYR A 72 6.90 4.87 -6.96
C TYR A 72 6.55 5.93 -8.03
N ARG A 73 5.52 5.65 -8.84
CA ARG A 73 5.15 6.53 -9.96
C ARG A 73 4.73 7.92 -9.49
N ALA A 74 3.89 7.98 -8.45
CA ALA A 74 3.25 9.23 -8.02
C ALA A 74 4.15 10.07 -7.11
N GLU A 75 5.01 9.42 -6.31
CA GLU A 75 5.78 10.10 -5.27
C GLU A 75 7.29 10.02 -5.49
N MET A 76 7.83 8.82 -5.73
CA MET A 76 9.28 8.64 -5.81
C MET A 76 9.87 9.14 -7.12
N ALA A 77 9.25 8.84 -8.25
CA ALA A 77 9.76 9.25 -9.55
C ALA A 77 9.80 10.78 -9.71
N PRO A 78 8.75 11.53 -9.34
CA PRO A 78 8.82 13.00 -9.36
C PRO A 78 9.90 13.56 -8.44
N TYR A 79 10.10 12.96 -7.27
CA TYR A 79 11.17 13.37 -6.36
C TYR A 79 12.55 13.14 -6.98
N GLU A 80 12.77 11.98 -7.59
CA GLU A 80 14.02 11.68 -8.30
C GLU A 80 14.26 12.66 -9.45
N ASP A 81 13.22 12.97 -10.22
CA ASP A 81 13.31 13.95 -11.32
C ASP A 81 13.71 15.31 -10.82
N GLN A 82 13.18 15.74 -9.66
CA GLN A 82 13.56 16.99 -9.04
C GLN A 82 15.03 16.98 -8.62
N LYS A 83 15.53 15.89 -8.05
CA LYS A 83 16.93 15.75 -7.66
C LYS A 83 17.86 15.76 -8.88
N ILE A 84 17.44 15.16 -9.98
CA ILE A 84 18.19 15.22 -11.24
C ILE A 84 18.28 16.66 -11.74
N ARG A 85 17.19 17.42 -11.65
CA ARG A 85 17.20 18.86 -12.04
C ARG A 85 18.12 19.68 -11.16
N GLU A 86 18.16 19.40 -9.85
CA GLU A 86 19.00 20.15 -8.91
C GLU A 86 20.48 19.79 -9.02
N ASN A 87 20.81 18.51 -9.15
CA ASN A 87 22.16 17.98 -9.03
C ASN A 87 22.76 17.52 -10.34
N GLY A 88 21.98 17.47 -11.41
CA GLY A 88 22.38 16.93 -12.70
C GLY A 88 22.26 15.40 -12.75
N ALA A 89 21.91 14.89 -13.93
CA ALA A 89 22.00 13.47 -14.19
C ALA A 89 23.46 13.08 -14.38
N VAL A 90 23.84 11.97 -13.88
CA VAL A 90 25.20 11.37 -13.98
C VAL A 90 26.24 12.19 -14.73
#